data_1a946e3bc855eb8eff6a4e2cf478359a
#
_entry.id   1a946e3bc855eb8eff6a4e2cf478359a
#
_cell.length_a   1.000
_cell.length_b   1.000
_cell.length_c   1.000
_cell.angle_alpha   90.00
_cell.angle_beta   90.00
_cell.angle_gamma   90.00
#
_symmetry.space_group_name_H-M   'P 1'
#
loop_
_entity.id
_entity.type
_entity.pdbx_description
1 polymer ?
#
loop_
_entity_poly.entity_id
_entity_poly.type
_entity_poly.pdbx_seq_one_letter_code
_entity_poly.pdbx_strand_id
1 'polypeptide(L)'
;MLEKKFWFRKSKDWAGLVSEPVQIHWKKGKDLTGGLTDAAYKLGEARKKLGSDTSDEDARKKEMKLPEYQNLSEKIETSLESSISFFGLFAFVSGYRWVSAEESEKVTKEDNEKLEKIRRGEKIEEDEDEEEDQQDYQEIEVFPGGDEVVTIIAEDMWPNAIKYYSMFACSSPRFQG
;
A
#
# COMPACT_ATOMS: atom_id res chain seq x y z
N MET A 1 1.54 21.45 1.86
CA MET A 1 1.04 20.60 0.76
C MET A 1 1.24 19.16 1.20
N LEU A 2 0.23 18.30 1.07
CA LEU A 2 0.36 16.86 1.32
C LEU A 2 0.66 16.18 -0.01
N GLU A 3 1.68 15.33 -0.03
CA GLU A 3 2.06 14.54 -1.19
C GLU A 3 2.14 13.08 -0.78
N LYS A 4 1.45 12.20 -1.49
CA LYS A 4 1.46 10.76 -1.28
C LYS A 4 1.97 10.09 -2.56
N LYS A 5 2.98 9.23 -2.42
CA LYS A 5 3.57 8.50 -3.54
C LYS A 5 3.18 7.03 -3.47
N PHE A 6 2.94 6.46 -4.64
CA PHE A 6 2.61 5.06 -4.82
C PHE A 6 3.57 4.46 -5.83
N TRP A 7 3.96 3.20 -5.61
CA TRP A 7 4.81 2.44 -6.51
C TRP A 7 4.19 1.10 -6.77
N PHE A 8 4.21 0.68 -8.03
CA PHE A 8 3.93 -0.71 -8.35
C PHE A 8 5.17 -1.54 -8.01
N ARG A 9 5.00 -2.60 -7.24
CA ARG A 9 6.05 -3.51 -6.83
C ARG A 9 5.61 -4.94 -7.07
N LYS A 10 6.58 -5.80 -7.31
CA LYS A 10 6.38 -7.22 -7.50
C LYS A 10 7.30 -7.99 -6.55
N SER A 11 6.73 -8.89 -5.79
CA SER A 11 7.40 -9.93 -5.02
C SER A 11 7.28 -11.26 -5.77
N LYS A 12 7.82 -12.33 -5.22
CA LYS A 12 7.70 -13.69 -5.77
C LYS A 12 6.23 -14.11 -5.85
N ASP A 13 5.44 -13.77 -4.83
CA ASP A 13 4.08 -14.29 -4.61
C ASP A 13 2.97 -13.26 -4.85
N TRP A 14 3.29 -11.99 -4.99
CA TRP A 14 2.31 -10.94 -5.21
C TRP A 14 2.85 -9.79 -6.07
N ALA A 15 1.93 -9.04 -6.68
CA ALA A 15 2.21 -7.79 -7.38
C ALA A 15 1.10 -6.78 -7.07
N GLY A 16 1.47 -5.53 -6.76
CA GLY A 16 0.49 -4.51 -6.42
C GLY A 16 1.10 -3.15 -6.09
N LEU A 17 0.24 -2.22 -5.66
CA LEU A 17 0.64 -0.90 -5.25
C LEU A 17 1.11 -0.92 -3.78
N VAL A 18 2.27 -0.34 -3.55
CA VAL A 18 2.78 -0.05 -2.21
C VAL A 18 2.98 1.45 -2.03
N SER A 19 2.99 1.91 -0.79
CA SER A 19 3.15 3.33 -0.51
C SER A 19 3.86 3.54 0.83
N GLU A 20 4.55 4.67 0.95
CA GLU A 20 5.06 5.12 2.24
C GLU A 20 4.00 5.97 2.96
N PRO A 21 3.92 5.88 4.30
CA PRO A 21 3.05 6.74 5.08
C PRO A 21 3.55 8.19 5.06
N VAL A 22 2.61 9.11 5.11
CA VAL A 22 2.88 10.56 5.06
C VAL A 22 2.41 11.20 6.35
N GLN A 23 3.23 12.05 6.94
CA GLN A 23 2.86 12.79 8.14
C GLN A 23 1.79 13.84 7.83
N ILE A 24 0.67 13.77 8.55
CA ILE A 24 -0.37 14.79 8.53
C ILE A 24 -0.27 15.64 9.80
N HIS A 25 -0.07 16.93 9.64
CA HIS A 25 -0.09 17.90 10.77
C HIS A 25 -1.52 18.34 11.06
N TRP A 26 -2.20 17.60 11.93
CA TRP A 26 -3.55 17.89 12.34
C TRP A 26 -3.63 19.12 13.24
N LYS A 27 -4.67 19.92 13.08
CA LYS A 27 -5.03 20.91 14.11
C LYS A 27 -5.51 20.17 15.36
N LYS A 28 -5.27 20.76 16.53
CA LYS A 28 -5.65 20.15 17.83
C LYS A 28 -7.11 19.69 17.82
N GLY A 29 -7.34 18.43 18.12
CA GLY A 29 -8.67 17.82 18.18
C GLY A 29 -9.37 17.65 16.82
N LYS A 30 -8.64 17.71 15.69
CA LYS A 30 -9.19 17.56 14.34
C LYS A 30 -8.62 16.35 13.60
N ASP A 31 -7.95 15.44 14.29
CA ASP A 31 -7.54 14.17 13.71
C ASP A 31 -8.76 13.30 13.44
N LEU A 32 -9.01 13.03 12.17
CA LEU A 32 -10.14 12.23 11.70
C LEU A 32 -9.78 10.73 11.57
N THR A 33 -8.55 10.36 11.91
CA THR A 33 -8.05 8.97 11.79
C THR A 33 -7.82 8.30 13.15
N GLY A 34 -8.12 8.99 14.26
CA GLY A 34 -7.89 8.43 15.61
C GLY A 34 -6.43 8.11 15.90
N GLY A 35 -5.49 8.80 15.25
CA GLY A 35 -4.05 8.58 15.40
C GLY A 35 -3.47 7.48 14.52
N LEU A 36 -4.24 6.87 13.60
CA LEU A 36 -3.75 5.83 12.68
C LEU A 36 -2.67 6.36 11.75
N THR A 37 -2.86 7.55 11.16
CA THR A 37 -1.85 8.15 10.25
C THR A 37 -0.55 8.48 10.96
N ASP A 38 -0.61 8.93 12.22
CA ASP A 38 0.59 9.22 13.03
C ASP A 38 1.33 7.92 13.41
N ALA A 39 0.59 6.88 13.81
CA ALA A 39 1.17 5.57 14.11
C ALA A 39 1.84 4.93 12.88
N ALA A 40 1.18 4.99 11.71
CA ALA A 40 1.74 4.51 10.46
C ALA A 40 3.00 5.28 10.06
N TYR A 41 3.01 6.60 10.21
CA TYR A 41 4.19 7.41 9.93
C TYR A 41 5.39 7.05 10.83
N LYS A 42 5.15 6.85 12.14
CA LYS A 42 6.20 6.42 13.08
C LYS A 42 6.78 5.06 12.70
N LEU A 43 5.95 4.12 12.28
CA LEU A 43 6.42 2.83 11.78
C LEU A 43 7.26 3.00 10.51
N GLY A 44 6.82 3.84 9.56
CA GLY A 44 7.59 4.15 8.35
C GLY A 44 8.99 4.71 8.66
N GLU A 45 9.09 5.61 9.64
CA GLU A 45 10.39 6.15 10.09
C GLU A 45 11.24 5.09 10.81
N ALA A 46 10.63 4.19 11.58
CA ALA A 46 11.34 3.08 12.21
C ALA A 46 11.89 2.09 11.18
N ARG A 47 11.11 1.78 10.12
CA ARG A 47 11.56 0.97 8.97
C ARG A 47 12.80 1.58 8.29
N LYS A 48 12.79 2.87 8.01
CA LYS A 48 13.93 3.56 7.42
C LYS A 48 15.21 3.48 8.26
N LYS A 49 15.07 3.46 9.57
CA LYS A 49 16.22 3.31 10.50
C LYS A 49 16.77 1.88 10.55
N LEU A 50 15.93 0.88 10.34
CA LEU A 50 16.36 -0.53 10.29
C LEU A 50 17.13 -0.87 9.01
N GLY A 51 17.01 -0.05 7.97
CA GLY A 51 17.54 -0.31 6.65
C GLY A 51 16.47 -0.92 5.74
N SER A 52 16.57 -0.64 4.44
CA SER A 52 15.53 -0.97 3.46
C SER A 52 15.52 -2.43 2.99
N ASP A 53 16.41 -3.27 3.48
CA ASP A 53 16.47 -4.67 3.03
C ASP A 53 15.51 -5.54 3.85
N THR A 54 14.25 -5.58 3.39
CA THR A 54 13.20 -6.44 3.94
C THR A 54 13.09 -7.78 3.21
N SER A 55 14.00 -8.09 2.29
CA SER A 55 14.07 -9.37 1.59
C SER A 55 14.46 -10.52 2.52
N ASP A 56 15.13 -10.21 3.64
CA ASP A 56 15.54 -11.17 4.65
C ASP A 56 14.39 -11.44 5.65
N GLU A 57 14.04 -12.71 5.83
CA GLU A 57 13.03 -13.17 6.79
C GLU A 57 13.33 -12.73 8.23
N ASP A 58 14.61 -12.68 8.61
CA ASP A 58 15.02 -12.20 9.92
C ASP A 58 14.78 -10.68 10.09
N ALA A 59 14.93 -9.90 9.03
CA ALA A 59 14.61 -8.48 9.05
C ALA A 59 13.11 -8.24 9.19
N ARG A 60 12.28 -9.04 8.51
CA ARG A 60 10.81 -9.02 8.64
C ARG A 60 10.37 -9.34 10.06
N LYS A 61 10.91 -10.42 10.66
CA LYS A 61 10.62 -10.80 12.04
C LYS A 61 11.05 -9.74 13.06
N LYS A 62 12.14 -9.00 12.79
CA LYS A 62 12.55 -7.86 13.62
C LYS A 62 11.59 -6.69 13.50
N GLU A 63 11.10 -6.40 12.29
CA GLU A 63 10.13 -5.34 12.06
C GLU A 63 8.81 -5.59 12.79
N MET A 64 8.26 -6.80 12.72
CA MET A 64 7.02 -7.18 13.43
C MET A 64 7.15 -7.08 14.96
N LYS A 65 8.36 -7.14 15.51
CA LYS A 65 8.63 -6.96 16.94
C LYS A 65 8.79 -5.50 17.36
N LEU A 66 8.79 -4.56 16.42
CA LEU A 66 8.88 -3.14 16.75
C LEU A 66 7.64 -2.68 17.54
N PRO A 67 7.84 -1.86 18.58
CA PRO A 67 6.72 -1.30 19.33
C PRO A 67 5.80 -0.44 18.45
N GLU A 68 6.34 0.20 17.42
CA GLU A 68 5.58 0.97 16.44
C GLU A 68 4.67 0.08 15.60
N TYR A 69 5.12 -1.12 15.23
CA TYR A 69 4.31 -2.10 14.50
C TYR A 69 3.16 -2.58 15.36
N GLN A 70 3.43 -3.00 16.59
CA GLN A 70 2.42 -3.48 17.52
C GLN A 70 1.39 -2.39 17.85
N ASN A 71 1.83 -1.16 18.07
CA ASN A 71 0.93 -0.03 18.30
C ASN A 71 0.01 0.25 17.11
N LEU A 72 0.51 0.12 15.89
CA LEU A 72 -0.30 0.30 14.69
C LEU A 72 -1.31 -0.83 14.53
N SER A 73 -0.88 -2.09 14.69
CA SER A 73 -1.76 -3.27 14.60
C SER A 73 -2.91 -3.19 15.61
N GLU A 74 -2.61 -2.91 16.89
CA GLU A 74 -3.63 -2.72 17.94
C GLU A 74 -4.62 -1.59 17.61
N LYS A 75 -4.13 -0.49 17.04
CA LYS A 75 -4.99 0.63 16.63
C LYS A 75 -5.90 0.26 15.47
N ILE A 76 -5.40 -0.51 14.50
CA ILE A 76 -6.20 -1.00 13.37
C ILE A 76 -7.32 -1.91 13.90
N GLU A 77 -7.00 -2.88 14.74
CA GLU A 77 -7.99 -3.78 15.35
C GLU A 77 -9.09 -3.01 16.08
N THR A 78 -8.70 -2.03 16.89
CA THR A 78 -9.65 -1.17 17.62
C THR A 78 -10.51 -0.31 16.69
N SER A 79 -9.99 0.04 15.51
CA SER A 79 -10.65 0.92 14.54
C SER A 79 -11.58 0.18 13.58
N LEU A 80 -11.51 -1.14 13.50
CA LEU A 80 -12.34 -1.97 12.59
C LEU A 80 -13.85 -1.79 12.85
N GLU A 81 -14.24 -1.40 14.05
CA GLU A 81 -15.64 -1.12 14.41
C GLU A 81 -16.12 0.26 13.95
N SER A 82 -15.23 1.15 13.52
CA SER A 82 -15.55 2.51 13.10
C SER A 82 -15.29 2.71 11.61
N SER A 83 -16.05 3.63 10.99
CA SER A 83 -15.82 4.01 9.60
C SER A 83 -14.43 4.64 9.45
N ILE A 84 -13.60 4.04 8.61
CA ILE A 84 -12.24 4.54 8.34
C ILE A 84 -12.35 5.83 7.54
N SER A 85 -11.70 6.89 8.02
CA SER A 85 -11.61 8.16 7.32
C SER A 85 -10.81 8.01 6.02
N PHE A 86 -11.24 8.72 4.96
CA PHE A 86 -10.47 8.82 3.70
C PHE A 86 -8.98 9.21 3.92
N PHE A 87 -8.68 9.95 4.98
CA PHE A 87 -7.30 10.28 5.33
C PHE A 87 -6.44 9.08 5.72
N GLY A 88 -7.03 7.91 5.99
CA GLY A 88 -6.31 6.65 6.11
C GLY A 88 -5.49 6.29 4.86
N LEU A 89 -5.87 6.81 3.68
CA LEU A 89 -5.10 6.67 2.45
C LEU A 89 -3.66 7.21 2.56
N PHE A 90 -3.40 8.13 3.49
CA PHE A 90 -2.05 8.67 3.75
C PHE A 90 -1.20 7.77 4.66
N ALA A 91 -1.76 6.72 5.21
CA ALA A 91 -1.06 5.65 5.94
C ALA A 91 -0.64 4.51 4.98
N PHE A 92 -0.68 3.27 5.42
CA PHE A 92 -0.45 2.11 4.55
C PHE A 92 -1.75 1.69 3.87
N VAL A 93 -1.71 1.55 2.54
CA VAL A 93 -2.87 1.17 1.71
C VAL A 93 -2.84 -0.30 1.28
N SER A 94 -1.81 -1.04 1.69
CA SER A 94 -1.63 -2.46 1.39
C SER A 94 -1.12 -3.18 2.63
N GLY A 95 -1.65 -4.36 2.88
CA GLY A 95 -1.17 -5.29 3.90
C GLY A 95 0.10 -6.06 3.49
N TYR A 96 0.53 -5.93 2.24
CA TYR A 96 1.76 -6.57 1.80
C TYR A 96 3.00 -5.84 2.33
N ARG A 97 4.06 -6.60 2.59
CA ARG A 97 5.33 -6.04 3.01
C ARG A 97 5.88 -5.04 2.01
N TRP A 98 6.73 -4.15 2.47
CA TRP A 98 7.47 -3.27 1.59
C TRP A 98 8.47 -4.06 0.74
N VAL A 99 8.48 -3.82 -0.57
CA VAL A 99 9.42 -4.40 -1.53
C VAL A 99 10.23 -3.27 -2.17
N SER A 100 11.55 -3.42 -2.18
CA SER A 100 12.45 -2.44 -2.80
C SER A 100 12.33 -2.47 -4.33
N ALA A 101 12.83 -1.40 -4.98
CA ALA A 101 12.86 -1.37 -6.44
C ALA A 101 13.75 -2.47 -7.01
N GLU A 102 14.92 -2.70 -6.38
CA GLU A 102 15.90 -3.69 -6.79
C GLU A 102 15.35 -5.12 -6.68
N GLU A 103 14.67 -5.44 -5.58
CA GLU A 103 14.01 -6.73 -5.40
C GLU A 103 12.91 -6.94 -6.45
N SER A 104 12.06 -5.95 -6.67
CA SER A 104 11.00 -6.01 -7.67
C SER A 104 11.53 -6.17 -9.09
N GLU A 105 12.62 -5.50 -9.44
CA GLU A 105 13.28 -5.66 -10.74
C GLU A 105 13.90 -7.05 -10.91
N LYS A 106 14.51 -7.58 -9.85
CA LYS A 106 15.09 -8.93 -9.85
C LYS A 106 14.02 -9.99 -10.12
N VAL A 107 12.92 -9.96 -9.37
CA VAL A 107 11.79 -10.88 -9.55
C VAL A 107 11.21 -10.77 -10.97
N THR A 108 11.05 -9.53 -11.46
CA THR A 108 10.54 -9.30 -12.83
C THR A 108 11.47 -9.91 -13.90
N LYS A 109 12.79 -9.83 -13.72
CA LYS A 109 13.75 -10.46 -14.64
C LYS A 109 13.67 -11.98 -14.60
N GLU A 110 13.62 -12.56 -13.40
CA GLU A 110 13.49 -14.01 -13.20
C GLU A 110 12.22 -14.54 -13.86
N ASP A 111 11.09 -13.85 -13.72
CA ASP A 111 9.84 -14.23 -14.36
C ASP A 111 9.90 -14.13 -15.89
N ASN A 112 10.51 -13.09 -16.42
CA ASN A 112 10.69 -12.94 -17.86
C ASN A 112 11.58 -14.05 -18.41
N GLU A 113 12.63 -14.43 -17.71
CA GLU A 113 13.49 -15.57 -18.08
C GLU A 113 12.73 -16.90 -18.03
N LYS A 114 11.88 -17.12 -17.00
CA LYS A 114 11.00 -18.29 -16.92
C LYS A 114 10.03 -18.32 -18.12
N LEU A 115 9.38 -17.20 -18.43
CA LEU A 115 8.47 -17.09 -19.58
C LEU A 115 9.17 -17.36 -20.91
N GLU A 116 10.41 -16.91 -21.09
CA GLU A 116 11.19 -17.21 -22.30
C GLU A 116 11.53 -18.70 -22.40
N LYS A 117 11.89 -19.36 -21.29
CA LYS A 117 12.12 -20.80 -21.26
C LYS A 117 10.86 -21.59 -21.65
N ILE A 118 9.70 -21.20 -21.11
CA ILE A 118 8.40 -21.80 -21.49
C ILE A 118 8.14 -21.63 -22.99
N ARG A 119 8.39 -20.45 -23.56
CA ARG A 119 8.21 -20.18 -25.00
C ARG A 119 9.14 -21.02 -25.86
N ARG A 120 10.31 -21.40 -25.34
CA ARG A 120 11.27 -22.31 -26.01
C ARG A 120 10.91 -23.80 -25.87
N GLY A 121 9.85 -24.12 -25.08
CA GLY A 121 9.41 -25.50 -24.84
C GLY A 121 10.25 -26.26 -23.80
N GLU A 122 11.03 -25.53 -22.99
CA GLU A 122 11.78 -26.13 -21.88
C GLU A 122 10.81 -26.40 -20.71
N LYS A 123 10.93 -27.60 -20.09
CA LYS A 123 10.17 -27.89 -18.87
C LYS A 123 10.79 -27.12 -17.72
N ILE A 124 9.98 -26.33 -17.04
CA ILE A 124 10.35 -25.71 -15.76
C ILE A 124 9.86 -26.64 -14.65
N GLU A 125 10.73 -26.99 -13.73
CA GLU A 125 10.33 -27.58 -12.47
C GLU A 125 9.57 -26.50 -11.70
N GLU A 126 8.27 -26.71 -11.46
CA GLU A 126 7.46 -25.87 -10.58
C GLU A 126 7.97 -26.14 -9.17
N ASP A 127 8.63 -25.17 -8.57
CA ASP A 127 8.94 -25.20 -7.14
C ASP A 127 7.59 -25.16 -6.39
N GLU A 128 7.24 -26.28 -5.74
CA GLU A 128 6.03 -26.45 -4.93
C GLU A 128 6.17 -25.68 -3.58
N ASP A 129 6.47 -24.37 -3.63
CA ASP A 129 6.54 -23.53 -2.43
C ASP A 129 5.17 -22.85 -2.19
N GLU A 130 4.11 -23.65 -1.97
CA GLU A 130 2.77 -23.14 -1.63
C GLU A 130 2.65 -22.55 -0.21
N GLU A 131 3.70 -22.63 0.62
CA GLU A 131 3.65 -22.18 2.03
C GLU A 131 4.10 -20.72 2.23
N GLU A 132 4.58 -20.00 1.21
CA GLU A 132 5.15 -18.65 1.37
C GLU A 132 4.13 -17.50 1.29
N ASP A 133 2.92 -17.71 0.81
CA ASP A 133 1.88 -16.68 0.59
C ASP A 133 1.52 -15.90 1.87
N GLN A 134 1.63 -16.51 3.06
CA GLN A 134 1.31 -15.86 4.32
C GLN A 134 2.45 -14.97 4.87
N GLN A 135 3.68 -15.16 4.40
CA GLN A 135 4.84 -14.45 4.95
C GLN A 135 4.94 -13.00 4.43
N ASP A 136 4.38 -12.73 3.26
CA ASP A 136 4.41 -11.39 2.66
C ASP A 136 3.26 -10.50 3.13
N TYR A 137 2.26 -11.06 3.83
CA TYR A 137 1.15 -10.30 4.41
C TYR A 137 1.49 -9.77 5.80
N GLN A 138 1.12 -8.52 6.06
CA GLN A 138 1.30 -7.83 7.35
C GLN A 138 -0.02 -7.18 7.78
N GLU A 139 -0.35 -7.28 9.05
CA GLU A 139 -1.57 -6.71 9.64
C GLU A 139 -1.44 -5.20 9.90
N ILE A 140 -1.04 -4.45 8.88
CA ILE A 140 -0.80 -3.00 8.96
C ILE A 140 -1.57 -2.19 7.91
N GLU A 141 -2.47 -2.82 7.19
CA GLU A 141 -3.31 -2.11 6.22
C GLU A 141 -4.31 -1.20 6.93
N VAL A 142 -4.10 0.11 6.79
CA VAL A 142 -4.94 1.12 7.44
C VAL A 142 -6.18 1.46 6.60
N PHE A 143 -6.07 1.33 5.30
CA PHE A 143 -7.15 1.70 4.37
C PHE A 143 -7.41 0.57 3.38
N PRO A 144 -8.24 -0.43 3.76
CA PRO A 144 -8.58 -1.55 2.88
C PRO A 144 -9.13 -1.10 1.53
N GLY A 145 -8.63 -1.69 0.44
CA GLY A 145 -8.99 -1.29 -0.93
C GLY A 145 -8.44 0.09 -1.36
N GLY A 146 -7.45 0.61 -0.63
CA GLY A 146 -6.83 1.90 -0.95
C GLY A 146 -6.09 1.90 -2.28
N ASP A 147 -5.55 0.79 -2.70
CA ASP A 147 -4.91 0.57 -3.99
C ASP A 147 -5.91 0.67 -5.15
N GLU A 148 -7.11 0.09 -5.00
CA GLU A 148 -8.21 0.24 -5.98
C GLU A 148 -8.66 1.70 -6.08
N VAL A 149 -8.82 2.39 -4.95
CA VAL A 149 -9.19 3.81 -4.92
C VAL A 149 -8.15 4.67 -5.65
N VAL A 150 -6.87 4.41 -5.42
CA VAL A 150 -5.78 5.14 -6.09
C VAL A 150 -5.77 4.87 -7.59
N THR A 151 -6.00 3.64 -8.00
CA THR A 151 -6.09 3.25 -9.41
C THR A 151 -7.25 3.97 -10.09
N ILE A 152 -8.43 3.98 -9.48
CA ILE A 152 -9.60 4.72 -10.00
C ILE A 152 -9.32 6.22 -10.09
N ILE A 153 -8.65 6.81 -9.09
CA ILE A 153 -8.29 8.22 -9.14
C ILE A 153 -7.34 8.50 -10.31
N ALA A 154 -6.35 7.65 -10.55
CA ALA A 154 -5.32 7.87 -11.56
C ALA A 154 -5.83 7.57 -12.99
N GLU A 155 -6.57 6.49 -13.17
CA GLU A 155 -6.94 5.96 -14.49
C GLU A 155 -8.30 6.44 -14.99
N ASP A 156 -9.21 6.79 -14.09
CA ASP A 156 -10.56 7.23 -14.47
C ASP A 156 -10.86 8.66 -14.01
N MET A 157 -10.80 8.95 -12.71
CA MET A 157 -11.25 10.23 -12.18
C MET A 157 -10.40 11.39 -12.68
N TRP A 158 -9.08 11.27 -12.67
CA TRP A 158 -8.19 12.35 -13.09
C TRP A 158 -8.26 12.63 -14.60
N PRO A 159 -8.18 11.64 -15.51
CA PRO A 159 -8.31 11.87 -16.93
C PRO A 159 -9.69 12.43 -17.33
N ASN A 160 -10.74 12.06 -16.62
CA ASN A 160 -12.12 12.48 -16.89
C ASN A 160 -12.63 13.59 -15.95
N ALA A 161 -11.75 14.27 -15.21
CA ALA A 161 -12.13 15.25 -14.19
C ALA A 161 -13.08 16.35 -14.72
N ILE A 162 -12.82 16.87 -15.92
CA ILE A 162 -13.65 17.89 -16.57
C ILE A 162 -15.06 17.35 -16.85
N LYS A 163 -15.17 16.10 -17.31
CA LYS A 163 -16.46 15.43 -17.58
C LYS A 163 -17.27 15.29 -16.29
N TYR A 164 -16.66 14.81 -15.21
CA TYR A 164 -17.32 14.69 -13.91
C TYR A 164 -17.76 16.04 -13.37
N TYR A 165 -16.90 17.05 -13.47
CA TYR A 165 -17.23 18.41 -13.04
C TYR A 165 -18.42 18.99 -13.83
N SER A 166 -18.44 18.85 -15.16
CA SER A 166 -19.53 19.36 -15.99
C SER A 166 -20.86 18.65 -15.73
N MET A 167 -20.83 17.33 -15.54
CA MET A 167 -22.03 16.56 -15.17
C MET A 167 -22.60 17.02 -13.83
N PHE A 168 -21.73 17.23 -12.82
CA PHE A 168 -22.15 17.71 -11.51
C PHE A 168 -22.68 19.15 -11.59
N ALA A 169 -22.02 20.04 -12.31
CA ALA A 169 -22.46 21.42 -12.48
C ALA A 169 -23.83 21.53 -13.16
N CYS A 170 -24.08 20.70 -14.18
CA CYS A 170 -25.39 20.64 -14.87
C CYS A 170 -26.51 20.05 -14.00
N SER A 171 -26.17 19.18 -13.05
CA SER A 171 -27.16 18.51 -12.17
C SER A 171 -27.46 19.34 -10.90
N SER A 172 -26.72 20.39 -10.63
CA SER A 172 -26.89 21.20 -9.43
C SER A 172 -27.94 22.29 -9.66
N PRO A 173 -28.97 22.40 -8.81
CA PRO A 173 -30.06 23.39 -8.97
C PRO A 173 -29.60 24.86 -8.91
N ARG A 174 -28.34 25.13 -8.52
CA ARG A 174 -27.78 26.49 -8.42
C ARG A 174 -27.44 27.14 -9.78
N PHE A 175 -27.40 26.36 -10.87
CA PHE A 175 -27.02 26.85 -12.20
C PHE A 175 -28.20 26.88 -13.18
N GLN A 176 -29.42 26.74 -12.70
CA GLN A 176 -30.67 26.87 -13.51
C GLN A 176 -31.34 28.25 -13.27
N GLY A 177 -30.55 29.30 -13.12
CA GLY A 177 -31.06 30.69 -13.00
C GLY A 177 -30.56 31.57 -14.14
#